data_7680566983e9b2dbc62df2082e7932ae
#
_entry.id   7680566983e9b2dbc62df2082e7932ae
#
_cell.length_a   1.000
_cell.length_b   1.000
_cell.length_c   1.000
_cell.angle_alpha   90.00
_cell.angle_beta   90.00
_cell.angle_gamma   90.00
#
_symmetry.space_group_name_H-M   'P 1'
#
loop_
_entity.id
_entity.type
_entity.pdbx_description
1 polymer ?
#
loop_
_entity_poly.entity_id
_entity_poly.type
_entity_poly.pdbx_seq_one_letter_code
_entity_poly.pdbx_strand_id
1 'polypeptide(L)'
;KEREMKRALIVAATGGFLNGFLIPDMKLLQEMGYEVHCAANGNSVSTFVPEERFASIGVTFHQIDFSSTSPVSKEGLTAYKQYKELLNRYHFDFVHVHTPIPGAIVRMATRRKRKRGCVVVYTTHGLTFPKGSSLKTKIVYGSVEWFCSWMTDGIITINWEDYAQMKKMRCKNVYHINGVGVDTSRYHECQIDRDSYR
;
A
#
# COMPACT_ATOMS: atom_id res chain seq x y z
N LYS A 1 -0.31 31.91 -12.12
CA LYS A 1 -0.73 31.00 -11.02
C LYS A 1 0.36 29.95 -10.90
N GLU A 2 1.17 30.02 -9.86
CA GLU A 2 2.07 28.93 -9.50
C GLU A 2 1.23 27.65 -9.35
N ARG A 3 1.62 26.60 -10.03
CA ARG A 3 0.93 25.31 -9.98
C ARG A 3 1.27 24.70 -8.61
N GLU A 4 0.31 24.66 -7.71
CA GLU A 4 0.49 24.02 -6.40
C GLU A 4 1.07 22.62 -6.62
N MET A 5 2.15 22.29 -5.88
CA MET A 5 2.84 21.00 -6.04
C MET A 5 1.88 19.87 -5.66
N LYS A 6 1.72 18.91 -6.55
CA LYS A 6 0.85 17.74 -6.32
C LYS A 6 1.46 16.83 -5.27
N ARG A 7 0.60 16.26 -4.42
CA ARG A 7 1.03 15.33 -3.35
C ARG A 7 0.60 13.91 -3.64
N ALA A 8 1.53 12.98 -3.43
CA ALA A 8 1.28 11.55 -3.47
C ALA A 8 1.46 10.93 -2.10
N LEU A 9 0.61 9.95 -1.76
CA LEU A 9 0.70 9.17 -0.53
C LEU A 9 0.82 7.68 -0.86
N ILE A 10 1.91 7.05 -0.40
CA ILE A 10 2.10 5.59 -0.46
C ILE A 10 1.78 5.01 0.91
N VAL A 11 0.93 3.97 0.94
CA VAL A 11 0.47 3.36 2.19
C VAL A 11 0.72 1.86 2.19
N ALA A 12 1.29 1.34 3.28
CA ALA A 12 1.45 -0.09 3.52
C ALA A 12 1.16 -0.46 4.98
N ALA A 13 1.14 -1.75 5.31
CA ALA A 13 0.88 -2.20 6.67
C ALA A 13 2.01 -1.82 7.64
N THR A 14 3.27 -1.95 7.21
CA THR A 14 4.45 -1.75 8.07
C THR A 14 5.50 -0.87 7.41
N GLY A 15 6.30 -0.18 8.24
CA GLY A 15 7.45 0.60 7.79
C GLY A 15 8.48 -0.25 7.05
N GLY A 16 8.70 -1.49 7.51
CA GLY A 16 9.61 -2.43 6.84
C GLY A 16 9.18 -2.77 5.41
N PHE A 17 7.87 -2.91 5.15
CA PHE A 17 7.38 -3.12 3.79
C PHE A 17 7.64 -1.91 2.90
N LEU A 18 7.39 -0.69 3.41
CA LEU A 18 7.71 0.54 2.69
C LEU A 18 9.20 0.61 2.32
N ASN A 19 10.08 0.39 3.30
CA ASN A 19 11.53 0.47 3.09
C ASN A 19 12.08 -0.66 2.21
N GLY A 20 11.54 -1.87 2.32
CA GLY A 20 12.01 -3.04 1.58
C GLY A 20 11.62 -3.05 0.11
N PHE A 21 10.43 -2.54 -0.22
CA PHE A 21 9.83 -2.74 -1.54
C PHE A 21 9.39 -1.46 -2.25
N LEU A 22 9.07 -0.36 -1.53
CA LEU A 22 8.40 0.79 -2.13
C LEU A 22 9.26 2.05 -2.27
N ILE A 23 10.54 1.98 -1.92
CA ILE A 23 11.47 3.09 -2.17
C ILE A 23 11.59 3.44 -3.67
N PRO A 24 11.64 2.46 -4.61
CA PRO A 24 11.64 2.78 -6.04
C PRO A 24 10.38 3.53 -6.48
N ASP A 25 9.20 3.11 -5.98
CA ASP A 25 7.93 3.78 -6.31
C ASP A 25 7.88 5.22 -5.77
N MET A 26 8.42 5.46 -4.56
CA MET A 26 8.53 6.80 -3.99
C MET A 26 9.41 7.70 -4.85
N LYS A 27 10.57 7.21 -5.29
CA LYS A 27 11.49 7.94 -6.17
C LYS A 27 10.85 8.24 -7.52
N LEU A 28 10.16 7.27 -8.12
CA LEU A 28 9.44 7.45 -9.38
C LEU A 28 8.39 8.56 -9.26
N LEU A 29 7.62 8.61 -8.17
CA LEU A 29 6.65 9.67 -7.94
C LEU A 29 7.32 11.04 -7.75
N GLN A 30 8.49 11.11 -7.10
CA GLN A 30 9.28 12.34 -7.00
C GLN A 30 9.76 12.82 -8.39
N GLU A 31 10.25 11.91 -9.23
CA GLU A 31 10.64 12.20 -10.62
C GLU A 31 9.44 12.69 -11.47
N MET A 32 8.23 12.20 -11.16
CA MET A 32 6.99 12.69 -11.77
C MET A 32 6.53 14.06 -11.22
N GLY A 33 7.27 14.66 -10.28
CA GLY A 33 7.00 15.98 -9.73
C GLY A 33 6.02 16.01 -8.56
N TYR A 34 5.83 14.88 -7.85
CA TYR A 34 5.04 14.85 -6.63
C TYR A 34 5.88 15.15 -5.37
N GLU A 35 5.31 15.89 -4.43
CA GLU A 35 5.71 15.83 -3.03
C GLU A 35 5.22 14.49 -2.46
N VAL A 36 6.17 13.62 -2.04
CA VAL A 36 5.84 12.25 -1.66
C VAL A 36 5.77 12.09 -0.15
N HIS A 37 4.65 11.54 0.31
CA HIS A 37 4.41 11.11 1.67
C HIS A 37 4.27 9.60 1.72
N CYS A 38 4.58 8.98 2.86
CA CYS A 38 4.26 7.59 3.10
C CYS A 38 3.63 7.38 4.48
N ALA A 39 2.82 6.33 4.62
CA ALA A 39 2.14 6.01 5.87
C ALA A 39 2.14 4.51 6.13
N ALA A 40 2.50 4.12 7.35
CA ALA A 40 2.52 2.74 7.80
C ALA A 40 2.58 2.64 9.33
N ASN A 41 2.45 1.42 9.88
CA ASN A 41 2.83 1.16 11.25
C ASN A 41 4.36 0.99 11.35
N GLY A 42 5.04 2.03 11.85
CA GLY A 42 6.49 2.03 12.09
C GLY A 42 6.89 1.37 13.40
N ASN A 43 5.95 1.14 14.33
CA ASN A 43 6.22 0.61 15.68
C ASN A 43 6.27 -0.93 15.75
N SER A 44 6.18 -1.62 14.61
CA SER A 44 6.30 -3.08 14.58
C SER A 44 7.73 -3.51 14.92
N VAL A 45 7.90 -4.24 16.03
CA VAL A 45 9.22 -4.67 16.55
C VAL A 45 10.02 -5.46 15.50
N SER A 46 9.34 -6.28 14.69
CA SER A 46 9.99 -7.11 13.67
C SER A 46 10.33 -6.37 12.37
N THR A 47 9.76 -5.17 12.16
CA THR A 47 9.87 -4.41 10.91
C THR A 47 10.07 -2.92 11.17
N PHE A 48 10.71 -2.59 12.31
CA PHE A 48 11.01 -1.22 12.68
C PHE A 48 11.92 -0.56 11.64
N VAL A 49 11.54 0.63 11.20
CA VAL A 49 12.36 1.48 10.33
C VAL A 49 12.28 2.89 10.89
N PRO A 50 13.44 3.50 11.21
CA PRO A 50 13.46 4.87 11.71
C PRO A 50 12.88 5.84 10.67
N GLU A 51 12.17 6.86 11.13
CA GLU A 51 11.55 7.89 10.28
C GLU A 51 12.60 8.62 9.44
N GLU A 52 13.80 8.81 9.99
CA GLU A 52 14.94 9.45 9.33
C GLU A 52 15.33 8.73 8.01
N ARG A 53 15.04 7.44 7.90
CA ARG A 53 15.26 6.67 6.68
C ARG A 53 14.43 7.21 5.51
N PHE A 54 13.19 7.60 5.76
CA PHE A 54 12.32 8.20 4.73
C PHE A 54 12.68 9.67 4.51
N ALA A 55 12.98 10.41 5.58
CA ALA A 55 13.43 11.80 5.48
C ALA A 55 14.71 11.93 4.66
N SER A 56 15.65 10.97 4.75
CA SER A 56 16.91 10.98 3.99
C SER A 56 16.72 10.88 2.47
N ILE A 57 15.55 10.46 2.01
CA ILE A 57 15.17 10.41 0.58
C ILE A 57 14.11 11.46 0.22
N GLY A 58 13.87 12.45 1.09
CA GLY A 58 12.91 13.53 0.85
C GLY A 58 11.44 13.08 0.92
N VAL A 59 11.13 12.03 1.68
CA VAL A 59 9.76 11.50 1.86
C VAL A 59 9.29 11.76 3.29
N THR A 60 8.09 12.31 3.44
CA THR A 60 7.47 12.53 4.76
C THR A 60 6.76 11.26 5.24
N PHE A 61 7.20 10.71 6.37
CA PHE A 61 6.57 9.54 6.99
C PHE A 61 5.42 9.95 7.92
N HIS A 62 4.37 9.14 7.95
CA HIS A 62 3.24 9.27 8.87
C HIS A 62 2.98 7.95 9.58
N GLN A 63 3.07 7.97 10.91
CA GLN A 63 2.68 6.84 11.74
C GLN A 63 1.18 6.63 11.68
N ILE A 64 0.76 5.41 11.31
CA ILE A 64 -0.62 4.93 11.40
C ILE A 64 -0.59 3.50 11.93
N ASP A 65 -1.33 3.25 13.00
CA ASP A 65 -1.33 1.96 13.71
C ASP A 65 -2.17 0.90 12.99
N PHE A 66 -1.80 0.58 11.74
CA PHE A 66 -2.45 -0.48 11.00
C PHE A 66 -2.31 -1.81 11.73
N SER A 67 -3.45 -2.46 11.98
CA SER A 67 -3.51 -3.80 12.54
C SER A 67 -3.19 -4.85 11.47
N SER A 68 -2.63 -5.97 11.90
CA SER A 68 -2.45 -7.16 11.07
C SER A 68 -3.67 -8.10 11.08
N THR A 69 -4.67 -7.84 11.93
CA THR A 69 -5.75 -8.81 12.19
C THR A 69 -7.04 -8.50 11.45
N SER A 70 -7.57 -7.27 11.55
CA SER A 70 -8.85 -6.92 10.92
C SER A 70 -9.03 -5.41 10.77
N PRO A 71 -9.63 -4.93 9.65
CA PRO A 71 -9.93 -3.52 9.48
C PRO A 71 -11.08 -3.02 10.40
N VAL A 72 -11.87 -3.94 10.98
CA VAL A 72 -13.00 -3.61 11.88
C VAL A 72 -12.68 -3.85 13.35
N SER A 73 -11.45 -4.27 13.69
CA SER A 73 -10.99 -4.34 15.08
C SER A 73 -10.86 -2.94 15.72
N LYS A 74 -10.65 -2.87 17.03
CA LYS A 74 -10.39 -1.57 17.71
C LYS A 74 -9.19 -0.85 17.10
N GLU A 75 -8.12 -1.60 16.80
CA GLU A 75 -6.90 -1.12 16.18
C GLU A 75 -7.20 -0.63 14.74
N GLY A 76 -8.00 -1.40 13.97
CA GLY A 76 -8.44 -1.00 12.64
C GLY A 76 -9.25 0.29 12.64
N LEU A 77 -10.13 0.48 13.62
CA LEU A 77 -10.88 1.72 13.81
C LEU A 77 -9.97 2.90 14.21
N THR A 78 -8.94 2.63 15.03
CA THR A 78 -7.93 3.65 15.38
C THR A 78 -7.15 4.06 14.12
N ALA A 79 -6.64 3.11 13.35
CA ALA A 79 -5.97 3.39 12.08
C ALA A 79 -6.86 4.16 11.09
N TYR A 80 -8.15 3.83 11.02
CA TYR A 80 -9.10 4.58 10.19
C TYR A 80 -9.22 6.04 10.63
N LYS A 81 -9.28 6.33 11.94
CA LYS A 81 -9.34 7.69 12.47
C LYS A 81 -8.04 8.45 12.19
N GLN A 82 -6.89 7.87 12.49
CA GLN A 82 -5.58 8.45 12.21
C GLN A 82 -5.41 8.77 10.70
N TYR A 83 -5.80 7.85 9.84
CA TYR A 83 -5.76 8.08 8.39
C TYR A 83 -6.73 9.19 7.96
N LYS A 84 -7.91 9.30 8.55
CA LYS A 84 -8.84 10.41 8.29
C LYS A 84 -8.28 11.76 8.73
N GLU A 85 -7.56 11.81 9.85
CA GLU A 85 -6.87 13.01 10.31
C GLU A 85 -5.77 13.42 9.33
N LEU A 86 -4.98 12.46 8.83
CA LEU A 86 -3.99 12.70 7.78
C LEU A 86 -4.64 13.30 6.52
N LEU A 87 -5.76 12.76 6.05
CA LEU A 87 -6.52 13.29 4.90
C LEU A 87 -7.14 14.67 5.14
N ASN A 88 -7.35 15.07 6.39
CA ASN A 88 -7.82 16.41 6.73
C ASN A 88 -6.67 17.42 6.79
N ARG A 89 -5.47 16.97 7.20
CA ARG A 89 -4.27 17.79 7.30
C ARG A 89 -3.64 18.06 5.94
N TYR A 90 -3.68 17.09 5.04
CA TYR A 90 -3.07 17.18 3.70
C TYR A 90 -4.09 16.91 2.60
N HIS A 91 -3.92 17.62 1.48
CA HIS A 91 -4.58 17.27 0.23
C HIS A 91 -3.65 16.37 -0.57
N PHE A 92 -4.13 15.16 -0.93
CA PHE A 92 -3.41 14.24 -1.79
C PHE A 92 -4.13 14.13 -3.14
N ASP A 93 -3.37 14.26 -4.23
CA ASP A 93 -3.85 14.06 -5.60
C ASP A 93 -3.79 12.59 -6.01
N PHE A 94 -2.86 11.83 -5.40
CA PHE A 94 -2.64 10.43 -5.67
C PHE A 94 -2.43 9.65 -4.37
N VAL A 95 -3.11 8.53 -4.23
CA VAL A 95 -2.96 7.59 -3.11
C VAL A 95 -2.74 6.20 -3.66
N HIS A 96 -1.59 5.60 -3.34
CA HIS A 96 -1.26 4.23 -3.68
C HIS A 96 -1.17 3.39 -2.41
N VAL A 97 -2.10 2.46 -2.25
CA VAL A 97 -2.15 1.60 -1.07
C VAL A 97 -1.79 0.17 -1.41
N HIS A 98 -1.01 -0.45 -0.52
CA HIS A 98 -0.56 -1.83 -0.58
C HIS A 98 -1.11 -2.60 0.61
N THR A 99 -1.13 -3.94 0.51
CA THR A 99 -1.58 -4.88 1.54
C THR A 99 -3.09 -4.83 1.85
N PRO A 100 -3.72 -5.96 2.22
CA PRO A 100 -5.19 -6.06 2.26
C PRO A 100 -5.87 -5.17 3.30
N ILE A 101 -5.36 -5.12 4.54
CA ILE A 101 -6.04 -4.39 5.63
C ILE A 101 -5.93 -2.88 5.45
N PRO A 102 -4.74 -2.28 5.26
CA PRO A 102 -4.64 -0.90 4.83
C PRO A 102 -5.44 -0.62 3.56
N GLY A 103 -5.41 -1.56 2.59
CA GLY A 103 -6.17 -1.46 1.36
C GLY A 103 -7.66 -1.22 1.58
N ALA A 104 -8.30 -1.92 2.51
CA ALA A 104 -9.70 -1.69 2.84
C ALA A 104 -9.92 -0.34 3.54
N ILE A 105 -9.13 -0.04 4.58
CA ILE A 105 -9.24 1.19 5.38
C ILE A 105 -9.06 2.43 4.50
N VAL A 106 -7.99 2.47 3.72
CA VAL A 106 -7.59 3.61 2.88
C VAL A 106 -8.63 3.88 1.79
N ARG A 107 -9.04 2.85 1.03
CA ARG A 107 -10.04 2.99 -0.04
C ARG A 107 -11.37 3.52 0.50
N MET A 108 -11.85 3.01 1.63
CA MET A 108 -13.06 3.49 2.28
C MET A 108 -12.93 4.94 2.76
N ALA A 109 -11.83 5.29 3.42
CA ALA A 109 -11.63 6.63 3.97
C ALA A 109 -11.43 7.69 2.88
N THR A 110 -10.74 7.34 1.78
CA THR A 110 -10.41 8.26 0.67
C THR A 110 -11.60 8.49 -0.28
N ARG A 111 -12.68 7.70 -0.20
CA ARG A 111 -13.81 7.73 -1.17
C ARG A 111 -14.36 9.13 -1.47
N ARG A 112 -14.41 10.03 -0.47
CA ARG A 112 -14.90 11.41 -0.66
C ARG A 112 -13.87 12.29 -1.37
N LYS A 113 -12.57 12.09 -1.10
CA LYS A 113 -11.48 12.82 -1.76
C LYS A 113 -11.34 12.37 -3.21
N ARG A 114 -11.53 11.05 -3.49
CA ARG A 114 -11.60 10.50 -4.84
C ARG A 114 -12.66 11.19 -5.70
N LYS A 115 -13.85 11.43 -5.18
CA LYS A 115 -14.90 12.20 -5.88
C LYS A 115 -14.51 13.65 -6.19
N ARG A 116 -13.44 14.15 -5.59
CA ARG A 116 -12.90 15.50 -5.78
C ARG A 116 -11.58 15.52 -6.56
N GLY A 117 -11.24 14.41 -7.24
CA GLY A 117 -10.09 14.31 -8.14
C GLY A 117 -8.87 13.56 -7.59
N CYS A 118 -8.88 13.09 -6.34
CA CYS A 118 -7.81 12.23 -5.84
C CYS A 118 -7.88 10.85 -6.52
N VAL A 119 -6.79 10.43 -7.15
CA VAL A 119 -6.67 9.10 -7.77
C VAL A 119 -6.26 8.07 -6.72
N VAL A 120 -6.96 6.93 -6.68
CA VAL A 120 -6.70 5.84 -5.72
C VAL A 120 -6.31 4.57 -6.45
N VAL A 121 -5.10 4.09 -6.20
CA VAL A 121 -4.56 2.83 -6.72
C VAL A 121 -4.34 1.84 -5.59
N TYR A 122 -4.61 0.58 -5.85
CA TYR A 122 -4.37 -0.52 -4.91
C TYR A 122 -3.51 -1.60 -5.56
N THR A 123 -2.41 -1.99 -4.91
CA THR A 123 -1.63 -3.16 -5.30
C THR A 123 -1.89 -4.30 -4.34
N THR A 124 -2.40 -5.42 -4.86
CA THR A 124 -2.50 -6.67 -4.10
C THR A 124 -1.21 -7.47 -4.22
N HIS A 125 -0.68 -7.92 -3.07
CA HIS A 125 0.50 -8.79 -2.98
C HIS A 125 0.09 -10.25 -2.68
N GLY A 126 -1.10 -10.62 -3.05
CA GLY A 126 -1.77 -11.87 -2.78
C GLY A 126 -3.12 -11.61 -2.11
N LEU A 127 -4.18 -12.12 -2.71
CA LEU A 127 -5.52 -12.01 -2.15
C LEU A 127 -5.66 -12.90 -0.90
N THR A 128 -6.42 -12.41 0.08
CA THR A 128 -6.73 -13.17 1.31
C THR A 128 -7.66 -14.36 1.07
N PHE A 129 -8.13 -14.54 -0.17
CA PHE A 129 -9.03 -15.62 -0.59
C PHE A 129 -8.55 -16.28 -1.90
N PRO A 130 -7.35 -16.90 -1.91
CA PRO A 130 -6.83 -17.57 -3.10
C PRO A 130 -7.71 -18.73 -3.55
N LYS A 131 -7.44 -19.27 -4.76
CA LYS A 131 -8.13 -20.45 -5.29
C LYS A 131 -7.95 -21.62 -4.32
N GLY A 132 -9.04 -22.23 -3.90
CA GLY A 132 -8.98 -23.28 -2.86
C GLY A 132 -9.38 -22.81 -1.45
N SER A 133 -9.48 -21.51 -1.19
CA SER A 133 -10.01 -21.02 0.08
C SER A 133 -11.44 -21.52 0.35
N SER A 134 -11.80 -21.62 1.63
CA SER A 134 -13.16 -21.98 2.04
C SER A 134 -14.20 -21.02 1.46
N LEU A 135 -15.43 -21.49 1.26
CA LEU A 135 -16.53 -20.67 0.77
C LEU A 135 -16.78 -19.46 1.69
N LYS A 136 -16.69 -19.66 3.01
CA LYS A 136 -16.82 -18.59 4.01
C LYS A 136 -15.75 -17.51 3.81
N THR A 137 -14.49 -17.89 3.64
CA THR A 137 -13.37 -16.97 3.39
C THR A 137 -13.62 -16.17 2.11
N LYS A 138 -14.02 -16.81 1.03
CA LYS A 138 -14.32 -16.17 -0.25
C LYS A 138 -15.47 -15.18 -0.15
N ILE A 139 -16.54 -15.53 0.57
CA ILE A 139 -17.68 -14.63 0.77
C ILE A 139 -17.25 -13.41 1.58
N VAL A 140 -16.60 -13.60 2.72
CA VAL A 140 -16.22 -12.50 3.62
C VAL A 140 -15.22 -11.56 2.96
N TYR A 141 -14.06 -12.07 2.54
CA TYR A 141 -13.01 -11.21 1.97
C TYR A 141 -13.31 -10.78 0.54
N GLY A 142 -13.96 -11.63 -0.24
CA GLY A 142 -14.40 -11.30 -1.59
C GLY A 142 -15.43 -10.18 -1.61
N SER A 143 -16.38 -10.14 -0.66
CA SER A 143 -17.35 -9.04 -0.54
C SER A 143 -16.68 -7.73 -0.15
N VAL A 144 -15.69 -7.76 0.74
CA VAL A 144 -14.89 -6.58 1.11
C VAL A 144 -14.13 -6.04 -0.12
N GLU A 145 -13.44 -6.92 -0.86
CA GLU A 145 -12.72 -6.52 -2.07
C GLU A 145 -13.67 -6.00 -3.16
N TRP A 146 -14.80 -6.67 -3.37
CA TRP A 146 -15.81 -6.23 -4.32
C TRP A 146 -16.34 -4.82 -3.99
N PHE A 147 -16.61 -4.55 -2.71
CA PHE A 147 -17.05 -3.23 -2.27
C PHE A 147 -15.93 -2.18 -2.40
N CYS A 148 -14.72 -2.51 -1.97
CA CYS A 148 -13.58 -1.60 -2.06
C CYS A 148 -13.16 -1.30 -3.51
N SER A 149 -13.30 -2.27 -4.42
CA SER A 149 -12.96 -2.09 -5.83
C SER A 149 -13.80 -1.00 -6.52
N TRP A 150 -14.99 -0.71 -6.03
CA TRP A 150 -15.82 0.41 -6.48
C TRP A 150 -15.21 1.79 -6.13
N MET A 151 -14.41 1.84 -5.08
CA MET A 151 -13.75 3.06 -4.59
C MET A 151 -12.28 3.15 -5.05
N THR A 152 -11.91 2.43 -6.10
CA THR A 152 -10.55 2.30 -6.62
C THR A 152 -10.51 2.69 -8.08
N ASP A 153 -9.50 3.47 -8.50
CA ASP A 153 -9.32 3.90 -9.89
C ASP A 153 -8.45 2.93 -10.68
N GLY A 154 -7.49 2.27 -10.01
CA GLY A 154 -6.63 1.24 -10.59
C GLY A 154 -6.29 0.15 -9.59
N ILE A 155 -6.28 -1.10 -10.03
CA ILE A 155 -5.81 -2.24 -9.25
C ILE A 155 -4.61 -2.84 -9.98
N ILE A 156 -3.52 -3.07 -9.25
CA ILE A 156 -2.33 -3.73 -9.74
C ILE A 156 -2.22 -5.09 -9.04
N THR A 157 -1.96 -6.14 -9.80
CA THR A 157 -1.75 -7.51 -9.30
C THR A 157 -0.38 -8.01 -9.70
N ILE A 158 0.23 -8.84 -8.87
CA ILE A 158 1.57 -9.40 -9.08
C ILE A 158 1.56 -10.87 -9.53
N ASN A 159 0.39 -11.44 -9.70
CA ASN A 159 0.19 -12.80 -10.20
C ASN A 159 -1.10 -12.90 -11.03
N TRP A 160 -1.15 -13.89 -11.91
CA TRP A 160 -2.26 -14.08 -12.82
C TRP A 160 -3.55 -14.59 -12.15
N GLU A 161 -3.44 -15.26 -11.00
CA GLU A 161 -4.62 -15.74 -10.26
C GLU A 161 -5.40 -14.55 -9.69
N ASP A 162 -4.70 -13.63 -9.02
CA ASP A 162 -5.30 -12.39 -8.50
C ASP A 162 -5.84 -11.53 -9.64
N TYR A 163 -5.10 -11.42 -10.75
CA TYR A 163 -5.56 -10.69 -11.92
C TYR A 163 -6.92 -11.20 -12.42
N ALA A 164 -7.04 -12.50 -12.60
CA ALA A 164 -8.29 -13.11 -13.06
C ALA A 164 -9.45 -12.90 -12.08
N GLN A 165 -9.18 -12.82 -10.78
CA GLN A 165 -10.18 -12.52 -9.77
C GLN A 165 -10.54 -11.03 -9.76
N MET A 166 -9.55 -10.13 -9.80
CA MET A 166 -9.77 -8.68 -9.78
C MET A 166 -10.48 -8.17 -11.03
N LYS A 167 -10.28 -8.79 -12.20
CA LYS A 167 -11.04 -8.48 -13.43
C LYS A 167 -12.55 -8.70 -13.30
N LYS A 168 -13.00 -9.49 -12.34
CA LYS A 168 -14.41 -9.73 -12.04
C LYS A 168 -14.99 -8.71 -11.04
N MET A 169 -14.13 -7.84 -10.48
CA MET A 169 -14.53 -6.81 -9.52
C MET A 169 -15.04 -5.55 -10.22
N ARG A 170 -15.37 -4.53 -9.46
CA ARG A 170 -15.98 -3.29 -9.97
C ARG A 170 -14.99 -2.24 -10.48
N CYS A 171 -13.70 -2.40 -10.18
CA CYS A 171 -12.65 -1.53 -10.72
C CYS A 171 -12.48 -1.82 -12.22
N LYS A 172 -12.53 -0.77 -13.05
CA LYS A 172 -12.41 -0.92 -14.50
C LYS A 172 -10.97 -1.14 -14.96
N ASN A 173 -10.00 -0.54 -14.25
CA ASN A 173 -8.60 -0.55 -14.62
C ASN A 173 -7.87 -1.57 -13.74
N VAL A 174 -7.62 -2.76 -14.26
CA VAL A 174 -6.86 -3.82 -13.58
C VAL A 174 -5.66 -4.16 -14.43
N TYR A 175 -4.48 -4.09 -13.81
CA TYR A 175 -3.18 -4.31 -14.42
C TYR A 175 -2.48 -5.51 -13.78
N HIS A 176 -1.64 -6.18 -14.54
CA HIS A 176 -0.73 -7.22 -14.05
C HIS A 176 0.71 -6.76 -14.24
N ILE A 177 1.54 -6.97 -13.22
CA ILE A 177 2.98 -6.80 -13.27
C ILE A 177 3.67 -8.09 -12.77
N ASN A 178 4.90 -8.33 -13.21
CA ASN A 178 5.65 -9.55 -12.87
C ASN A 178 6.32 -9.48 -11.48
N GLY A 179 5.60 -9.02 -10.46
CA GLY A 179 6.12 -8.80 -9.12
C GLY A 179 6.64 -7.38 -8.89
N VAL A 180 7.17 -7.14 -7.70
CA VAL A 180 7.66 -5.81 -7.25
C VAL A 180 9.12 -5.55 -7.60
N GLY A 181 9.80 -6.54 -8.20
CA GLY A 181 11.23 -6.45 -8.48
C GLY A 181 12.11 -6.60 -7.24
N VAL A 182 13.38 -6.89 -7.48
CA VAL A 182 14.44 -6.94 -6.48
C VAL A 182 15.69 -6.33 -7.09
N ASP A 183 16.32 -5.41 -6.36
CA ASP A 183 17.65 -4.90 -6.73
C ASP A 183 18.69 -5.98 -6.44
N THR A 184 19.08 -6.71 -7.47
CA THR A 184 20.02 -7.83 -7.35
C THR A 184 21.46 -7.36 -7.08
N SER A 185 21.81 -6.10 -7.33
CA SER A 185 23.14 -5.56 -7.04
C SER A 185 23.48 -5.66 -5.54
N ARG A 186 22.47 -5.51 -4.69
CA ARG A 186 22.60 -5.63 -3.22
C ARG A 186 23.00 -7.02 -2.74
N TYR A 187 22.89 -8.04 -3.57
CA TYR A 187 23.16 -9.44 -3.24
C TYR A 187 24.42 -9.99 -3.92
N HIS A 188 24.96 -9.27 -4.93
CA HIS A 188 26.17 -9.69 -5.63
C HIS A 188 27.47 -9.52 -4.81
N GLU A 189 27.47 -8.60 -3.84
CA GLU A 189 28.64 -8.31 -3.01
C GLU A 189 28.74 -9.15 -1.74
N CYS A 190 27.73 -9.99 -1.46
CA CYS A 190 27.74 -10.84 -0.27
C CYS A 190 28.51 -12.13 -0.55
N GLN A 191 29.84 -12.11 -0.40
CA GLN A 191 30.65 -13.32 -0.27
C GLN A 191 30.38 -13.96 1.11
N ILE A 192 29.31 -14.73 1.18
CA ILE A 192 29.02 -15.54 2.38
C ILE A 192 29.90 -16.78 2.31
N ASP A 193 30.87 -16.87 3.21
CA ASP A 193 31.56 -18.12 3.49
C ASP A 193 30.54 -19.13 4.05
N ARG A 194 30.16 -20.09 3.22
CA ARG A 194 29.17 -21.13 3.56
C ARG A 194 29.60 -22.00 4.74
N ASP A 195 30.88 -22.13 4.98
CA ASP A 195 31.44 -23.00 6.05
C ASP A 195 31.34 -22.31 7.43
N SER A 196 31.30 -20.99 7.49
CA SER A 196 31.04 -20.24 8.73
C SER A 196 29.56 -20.20 9.18
N TYR A 197 28.65 -20.67 8.33
CA TYR A 197 27.20 -20.70 8.61
C TYR A 197 26.66 -22.08 8.99
N ARG A 198 27.50 -23.10 9.09
CA ARG A 198 27.19 -24.45 9.59
C ARG A 198 27.83 -24.63 10.96
#